data_97cfee71d12e66ef8e78508e7605a6cd
#
_entry.id   97cfee71d12e66ef8e78508e7605a6cd
#
_cell.length_a   1.000
_cell.length_b   1.000
_cell.length_c   1.000
_cell.angle_alpha   90.00
_cell.angle_beta   90.00
_cell.angle_gamma   90.00
#
_symmetry.space_group_name_H-M   'P 1'
#
loop_
_entity.id
_entity.type
_entity.pdbx_description
1 polymer ?
#
loop_
_entity_poly.entity_id
_entity_poly.type
_entity_poly.pdbx_seq_one_letter_code
_entity_poly.pdbx_strand_id
1 'polypeptide(L)'
;MLKRMIALLAVLTLLSGCAAADTVKDGARHIEMKTVPFYIRSLDNQLPGGFPLYFADGAEDLAYVDLSDWANLMNAVIPDPTEPKFDGIQVTAEADETENVVILKRENGHMMAVDFENSQIIWDDYIGFLQGTSGPYLDLSTLPETDAQGQPVYLNRVNTRERHGSSTLLKLSDYYGVSVIAQGGKYLVPLQTLSAFTLSPMYLGVYYNQECLIAAPIGEMRNIKGQIGGYLQAYGLMTPELLAEAAQNCATAAERKAYILNAVSQTEMGQAIIAQIRLAFDQSLYGLYAASSPKENRSEALTNYGYGELCMELDFFYGLKDAHNIDHFTDFFMQTEQAVELLNPDPVTADQVIYEMTAYWLDDGHSGPASHSYLIDPDYTDDINIGFSVESRADLAETFAALRAAYPEYMQPYYEVGNTAYVTLDTFFMNPAIDYYAAAEKGELPDPSTDTISLIYYAHQQITREDSPIENVVLDLSLNEGGTAPAAFWTLGWFLGDAQVSVSHTATGAEATIAYRADVNLDHQYDEKDTISSLNLYCLTSPRSFSCGNLVPWAFKADGRVTLLGRVTGGGSCSVNYMTTAWGTSHQLSGPMRISFMKNGAYYDVDQGAEPDYFIRDYRNFYDRNALTEIISSLR
;
A
#
# COMPACT_ATOMS: atom_id res chain seq x y z
N MET A 1 -8.85 -3.27 34.39
CA MET A 1 -8.13 -3.04 33.14
C MET A 1 -7.30 -1.77 33.23
N LEU A 2 -7.88 -0.61 33.50
CA LEU A 2 -7.18 0.67 33.71
C LEU A 2 -5.96 0.53 34.62
N LYS A 3 -6.11 -0.12 35.80
CA LYS A 3 -5.01 -0.39 36.72
C LYS A 3 -3.89 -1.30 36.16
N ARG A 4 -4.17 -2.13 35.15
CA ARG A 4 -3.13 -2.95 34.49
C ARG A 4 -2.35 -2.14 33.46
N MET A 5 -2.99 -1.21 32.75
CA MET A 5 -2.28 -0.30 31.84
C MET A 5 -1.47 0.75 32.59
N ILE A 6 -2.01 1.32 33.67
CA ILE A 6 -1.25 2.22 34.56
C ILE A 6 -0.05 1.48 35.17
N ALA A 7 -0.22 0.20 35.56
CA ALA A 7 0.90 -0.62 36.02
C ALA A 7 1.91 -0.93 34.90
N LEU A 8 1.45 -1.08 33.65
CA LEU A 8 2.31 -1.26 32.48
C LEU A 8 3.07 0.05 32.15
N LEU A 9 2.40 1.19 32.24
CA LEU A 9 3.02 2.50 32.18
C LEU A 9 4.14 2.66 33.22
N ALA A 10 3.85 2.32 34.48
CA ALA A 10 4.81 2.42 35.57
C ALA A 10 6.03 1.49 35.41
N VAL A 11 5.85 0.31 34.83
CA VAL A 11 6.94 -0.65 34.54
C VAL A 11 7.77 -0.18 33.36
N LEU A 12 7.15 0.37 32.32
CA LEU A 12 7.86 0.89 31.13
C LEU A 12 8.67 2.17 31.46
N THR A 13 8.13 3.05 32.29
CA THR A 13 8.87 4.23 32.78
C THR A 13 10.05 3.87 33.70
N LEU A 14 9.97 2.77 34.44
CA LEU A 14 11.09 2.28 35.27
C LEU A 14 12.20 1.61 34.45
N LEU A 15 11.90 1.09 33.28
CA LEU A 15 12.88 0.49 32.36
C LEU A 15 13.59 1.52 31.46
N SER A 16 13.01 2.71 31.30
CA SER A 16 13.57 3.80 30.50
C SER A 16 14.44 4.78 31.32
N GLY A 17 15.08 4.34 32.38
CA GLY A 17 15.99 5.18 33.18
C GLY A 17 17.06 5.79 32.31
N CYS A 18 16.82 7.03 31.84
CA CYS A 18 17.85 7.99 31.45
C CYS A 18 17.25 9.38 31.26
N ALA A 19 17.98 10.34 31.81
CA ALA A 19 17.96 11.79 31.58
C ALA A 19 16.57 12.44 31.48
N ALA A 20 16.16 13.06 32.56
CA ALA A 20 15.09 14.04 32.53
C ALA A 20 15.43 15.12 31.47
N ALA A 21 14.72 15.07 30.36
CA ALA A 21 14.59 16.24 29.52
C ALA A 21 13.98 17.33 30.39
N ASP A 22 14.57 18.52 30.40
CA ASP A 22 14.00 19.68 31.05
C ASP A 22 12.58 19.87 30.52
N THR A 23 11.57 19.41 31.29
CA THR A 23 10.20 19.81 31.07
C THR A 23 10.15 21.32 31.26
N VAL A 24 10.17 22.04 30.16
CA VAL A 24 9.83 23.46 30.14
C VAL A 24 8.42 23.53 30.72
N LYS A 25 8.29 23.96 31.97
CA LYS A 25 7.02 24.37 32.56
C LYS A 25 6.64 25.67 31.88
N ASP A 26 6.09 25.52 30.68
CA ASP A 26 5.62 26.64 29.89
C ASP A 26 4.37 27.23 30.53
N GLY A 27 4.33 28.55 30.57
CA GLY A 27 3.12 29.30 30.89
C GLY A 27 2.05 28.88 29.87
N ALA A 28 0.78 28.88 30.30
CA ALA A 28 -0.34 28.44 29.47
C ALA A 28 -0.23 29.02 28.05
N ARG A 29 -0.12 28.13 27.05
CA ARG A 29 -0.11 28.54 25.63
C ARG A 29 -1.50 29.05 25.28
N HIS A 30 -1.57 30.10 24.48
CA HIS A 30 -2.87 30.49 23.92
C HIS A 30 -3.23 29.47 22.83
N ILE A 31 -4.40 28.85 23.00
CA ILE A 31 -4.95 27.87 22.05
C ILE A 31 -6.23 28.45 21.48
N GLU A 32 -6.29 28.61 20.17
CA GLU A 32 -7.47 29.00 19.41
C GLU A 32 -8.19 27.76 18.86
N MET A 33 -9.50 27.70 18.98
CA MET A 33 -10.33 26.67 18.36
C MET A 33 -11.03 27.24 17.13
N LYS A 34 -10.87 26.57 15.99
CA LYS A 34 -11.58 26.88 14.73
C LYS A 34 -12.45 25.68 14.32
N THR A 35 -13.67 25.94 13.89
CA THR A 35 -14.52 24.90 13.28
C THR A 35 -14.41 25.03 11.77
N VAL A 36 -13.96 23.97 11.12
CA VAL A 36 -13.74 23.95 9.68
C VAL A 36 -14.74 23.03 8.97
N PRO A 37 -15.09 23.27 7.68
CA PRO A 37 -15.85 22.32 6.88
C PRO A 37 -15.13 20.96 6.86
N PHE A 38 -15.89 19.86 7.03
CA PHE A 38 -15.33 18.52 7.04
C PHE A 38 -16.04 17.63 6.02
N TYR A 39 -15.29 17.08 5.07
CA TYR A 39 -15.76 16.19 4.00
C TYR A 39 -15.28 14.76 4.23
N ILE A 40 -16.18 13.79 4.08
CA ILE A 40 -15.89 12.37 4.30
C ILE A 40 -16.10 11.62 2.99
N ARG A 41 -15.03 11.12 2.38
CA ARG A 41 -14.97 10.28 1.16
C ARG A 41 -15.57 10.88 -0.11
N SER A 42 -16.36 11.96 -0.04
CA SER A 42 -16.90 12.63 -1.22
C SER A 42 -17.25 14.10 -0.94
N LEU A 43 -17.33 14.90 -2.00
CA LEU A 43 -17.74 16.32 -1.91
C LEU A 43 -19.18 16.49 -1.42
N ASP A 44 -20.04 15.50 -1.68
CA ASP A 44 -21.45 15.53 -1.29
C ASP A 44 -21.67 15.12 0.17
N ASN A 45 -20.67 14.55 0.83
CA ASN A 45 -20.77 14.10 2.21
C ASN A 45 -20.01 15.04 3.16
N GLN A 46 -20.55 16.22 3.34
CA GLN A 46 -20.03 17.19 4.32
C GLN A 46 -20.69 16.99 5.69
N LEU A 47 -19.87 16.88 6.73
CA LEU A 47 -20.34 16.75 8.12
C LEU A 47 -21.09 18.03 8.55
N PRO A 48 -22.38 17.92 8.95
CA PRO A 48 -23.12 19.07 9.45
C PRO A 48 -22.46 19.69 10.68
N GLY A 49 -22.24 21.01 10.66
CA GLY A 49 -21.60 21.73 11.76
C GLY A 49 -20.07 21.78 11.71
N GLY A 50 -19.44 21.09 10.76
CA GLY A 50 -17.98 21.07 10.61
C GLY A 50 -17.26 20.27 11.70
N PHE A 51 -15.94 20.45 11.80
CA PHE A 51 -15.07 19.76 12.75
C PHE A 51 -14.18 20.74 13.53
N PRO A 52 -14.03 20.61 14.88
CA PRO A 52 -13.21 21.51 15.67
C PRO A 52 -11.74 21.12 15.52
N LEU A 53 -10.90 22.09 15.20
CA LEU A 53 -9.45 22.00 15.22
C LEU A 53 -8.88 23.06 16.17
N TYR A 54 -7.72 22.79 16.73
CA TYR A 54 -7.08 23.65 17.73
C TYR A 54 -5.69 24.06 17.22
N PHE A 55 -5.34 25.33 17.46
CA PHE A 55 -4.10 25.94 16.98
C PHE A 55 -3.39 26.66 18.10
N ALA A 56 -2.09 26.47 18.21
CA ALA A 56 -1.23 27.25 19.11
C ALA A 56 -0.82 28.56 18.44
N ASP A 57 -0.56 29.60 19.23
CA ASP A 57 -0.08 30.91 18.72
C ASP A 57 1.12 30.74 17.78
N GLY A 58 1.04 31.37 16.60
CA GLY A 58 2.12 31.34 15.60
C GLY A 58 2.22 30.04 14.79
N ALA A 59 1.24 29.13 14.92
CA ALA A 59 1.19 27.85 14.23
C ALA A 59 -0.21 27.58 13.64
N GLU A 60 -0.70 28.48 12.82
CA GLU A 60 -2.07 28.40 12.25
C GLU A 60 -2.23 27.29 11.18
N ASP A 61 -1.13 26.80 10.66
CA ASP A 61 -1.05 25.68 9.70
C ASP A 61 -0.77 24.31 10.38
N LEU A 62 -0.48 24.30 11.69
CA LEU A 62 -0.30 23.07 12.48
C LEU A 62 -1.55 22.79 13.31
N ALA A 63 -2.42 21.93 12.80
CA ALA A 63 -3.67 21.56 13.44
C ALA A 63 -3.47 20.51 14.54
N TYR A 64 -4.11 20.73 15.67
CA TYR A 64 -4.30 19.77 16.75
C TYR A 64 -5.76 19.35 16.85
N VAL A 65 -6.00 18.17 17.39
CA VAL A 65 -7.34 17.63 17.64
C VAL A 65 -7.44 17.11 19.08
N ASP A 66 -8.59 17.36 19.72
CA ASP A 66 -8.92 16.75 21.01
C ASP A 66 -9.21 15.25 20.83
N LEU A 67 -8.69 14.40 21.71
CA LEU A 67 -8.81 12.96 21.57
C LEU A 67 -10.28 12.46 21.62
N SER A 68 -11.18 13.19 22.28
CA SER A 68 -12.62 12.87 22.24
C SER A 68 -13.21 13.15 20.86
N ASP A 69 -12.81 14.27 20.24
CA ASP A 69 -13.23 14.62 18.88
C ASP A 69 -12.61 13.65 17.86
N TRP A 70 -11.36 13.19 18.10
CA TRP A 70 -10.73 12.17 17.26
C TRP A 70 -11.46 10.82 17.31
N ALA A 71 -11.88 10.35 18.49
CA ALA A 71 -12.69 9.14 18.61
C ALA A 71 -14.00 9.25 17.80
N ASN A 72 -14.65 10.41 17.84
CA ASN A 72 -15.85 10.67 17.03
C ASN A 72 -15.53 10.67 15.52
N LEU A 73 -14.40 11.24 15.12
CA LEU A 73 -13.96 11.23 13.72
C LEU A 73 -13.71 9.80 13.25
N MET A 74 -12.98 8.97 14.02
CA MET A 74 -12.76 7.57 13.67
C MET A 74 -14.09 6.83 13.47
N ASN A 75 -15.05 7.02 14.36
CA ASN A 75 -16.38 6.40 14.27
C ASN A 75 -17.18 6.86 13.04
N ALA A 76 -16.90 8.04 12.51
CA ALA A 76 -17.56 8.57 11.30
C ALA A 76 -16.87 8.12 10.01
N VAL A 77 -15.54 7.91 10.05
CA VAL A 77 -14.70 7.71 8.84
C VAL A 77 -14.41 6.24 8.56
N ILE A 78 -14.22 5.42 9.61
CA ILE A 78 -13.83 4.02 9.46
C ILE A 78 -14.93 3.15 8.83
N PRO A 79 -16.23 3.26 9.22
CA PRO A 79 -17.26 2.43 8.62
C PRO A 79 -17.32 2.62 7.11
N ASP A 80 -17.17 1.54 6.39
CA ASP A 80 -17.26 1.50 4.93
C ASP A 80 -18.08 0.28 4.50
N PRO A 81 -19.24 0.47 3.88
CA PRO A 81 -20.08 -0.64 3.43
C PRO A 81 -19.39 -1.51 2.36
N THR A 82 -18.33 -0.99 1.71
CA THR A 82 -17.54 -1.73 0.73
C THR A 82 -16.35 -2.47 1.36
N GLU A 83 -16.03 -2.17 2.63
CA GLU A 83 -14.93 -2.77 3.40
C GLU A 83 -15.44 -3.30 4.75
N PRO A 84 -16.28 -4.35 4.77
CA PRO A 84 -16.98 -4.80 5.99
C PRO A 84 -16.05 -5.26 7.12
N LYS A 85 -14.78 -5.55 6.84
CA LYS A 85 -13.80 -5.91 7.89
C LYS A 85 -13.54 -4.79 8.91
N PHE A 86 -13.88 -3.55 8.56
CA PHE A 86 -13.75 -2.39 9.44
C PHE A 86 -15.08 -1.98 10.08
N ASP A 87 -16.19 -2.66 9.75
CA ASP A 87 -17.49 -2.38 10.34
C ASP A 87 -17.57 -2.79 11.83
N GLY A 88 -18.39 -2.07 12.57
CA GLY A 88 -18.77 -2.43 13.94
C GLY A 88 -17.74 -2.10 15.02
N ILE A 89 -16.77 -1.21 14.77
CA ILE A 89 -15.74 -0.90 15.76
C ILE A 89 -15.89 0.52 16.25
N GLN A 90 -16.67 0.68 17.30
CA GLN A 90 -16.76 1.96 18.00
C GLN A 90 -15.51 2.23 18.83
N VAL A 91 -15.07 3.48 18.81
CA VAL A 91 -13.99 4.00 19.64
C VAL A 91 -14.56 4.95 20.66
N THR A 92 -14.19 4.80 21.92
CA THR A 92 -14.53 5.71 23.01
C THR A 92 -13.28 6.31 23.60
N ALA A 93 -13.35 7.57 24.07
CA ALA A 93 -12.26 8.25 24.76
C ALA A 93 -12.60 8.38 26.25
N GLU A 94 -11.67 7.98 27.12
CA GLU A 94 -11.78 8.12 28.58
C GLU A 94 -10.54 8.84 29.11
N ALA A 95 -10.71 9.99 29.76
CA ALA A 95 -9.62 10.77 30.33
C ALA A 95 -9.44 10.43 31.81
N ASP A 96 -8.17 10.22 32.22
CA ASP A 96 -7.76 10.22 33.63
C ASP A 96 -7.00 11.52 33.90
N GLU A 97 -7.73 12.50 34.48
CA GLU A 97 -7.16 13.83 34.77
C GLU A 97 -6.05 13.79 35.84
N THR A 98 -5.99 12.74 36.67
CA THR A 98 -4.98 12.65 37.74
C THR A 98 -3.63 12.19 37.21
N GLU A 99 -3.64 11.36 36.16
CA GLU A 99 -2.45 10.81 35.52
C GLU A 99 -2.12 11.52 34.19
N ASN A 100 -2.92 12.52 33.78
CA ASN A 100 -2.80 13.18 32.47
C ASN A 100 -2.77 12.21 31.28
N VAL A 101 -3.60 11.16 31.32
CA VAL A 101 -3.68 10.13 30.31
C VAL A 101 -5.08 10.08 29.70
N VAL A 102 -5.16 9.95 28.38
CA VAL A 102 -6.42 9.65 27.70
C VAL A 102 -6.32 8.29 27.04
N ILE A 103 -7.33 7.46 27.23
CA ILE A 103 -7.41 6.13 26.65
C ILE A 103 -8.49 6.11 25.58
N LEU A 104 -8.09 5.79 24.34
CA LEU A 104 -8.99 5.41 23.27
C LEU A 104 -9.20 3.90 23.35
N LYS A 105 -10.45 3.48 23.51
CA LYS A 105 -10.81 2.07 23.68
C LYS A 105 -11.72 1.63 22.54
N ARG A 106 -11.37 0.51 21.91
CA ARG A 106 -12.16 -0.16 20.88
C ARG A 106 -13.15 -1.16 21.51
N GLU A 107 -14.25 -1.45 20.82
CA GLU A 107 -15.23 -2.45 21.27
C GLU A 107 -14.63 -3.86 21.38
N ASN A 108 -13.62 -4.20 20.55
CA ASN A 108 -12.87 -5.47 20.67
C ASN A 108 -12.01 -5.56 21.94
N GLY A 109 -11.95 -4.50 22.74
CA GLY A 109 -11.25 -4.44 24.01
C GLY A 109 -9.82 -3.91 23.94
N HIS A 110 -9.26 -3.72 22.74
CA HIS A 110 -7.94 -3.13 22.56
C HIS A 110 -7.93 -1.64 22.82
N MET A 111 -6.77 -1.12 23.22
CA MET A 111 -6.64 0.26 23.71
C MET A 111 -5.37 0.93 23.19
N MET A 112 -5.51 2.24 22.98
CA MET A 112 -4.41 3.19 22.77
C MET A 112 -4.47 4.21 23.90
N ALA A 113 -3.38 4.37 24.64
CA ALA A 113 -3.26 5.40 25.68
C ALA A 113 -2.31 6.51 25.19
N VAL A 114 -2.69 7.76 25.38
CA VAL A 114 -1.82 8.93 25.17
C VAL A 114 -1.48 9.51 26.55
N ASP A 115 -0.22 9.48 26.88
CA ASP A 115 0.35 10.02 28.12
C ASP A 115 0.92 11.41 27.84
N PHE A 116 0.26 12.44 28.35
CA PHE A 116 0.60 13.84 28.12
C PHE A 116 1.74 14.33 29.00
N GLU A 117 2.02 13.64 30.10
CA GLU A 117 3.16 13.99 30.96
C GLU A 117 4.48 13.54 30.34
N ASN A 118 4.50 12.34 29.77
CA ASN A 118 5.69 11.75 29.16
C ASN A 118 5.71 11.89 27.62
N SER A 119 4.74 12.55 27.02
CA SER A 119 4.61 12.74 25.56
C SER A 119 4.81 11.43 24.79
N GLN A 120 3.96 10.44 25.06
CA GLN A 120 4.07 9.12 24.46
C GLN A 120 2.70 8.51 24.14
N ILE A 121 2.67 7.61 23.16
CA ILE A 121 1.50 6.79 22.82
C ILE A 121 1.83 5.34 23.10
N ILE A 122 0.90 4.61 23.71
CA ILE A 122 1.06 3.20 24.08
C ILE A 122 -0.15 2.44 23.58
N TRP A 123 0.08 1.38 22.81
CA TRP A 123 -0.95 0.39 22.48
C TRP A 123 -0.71 -0.88 23.31
N ASP A 124 -1.79 -1.49 23.78
CA ASP A 124 -1.73 -2.85 24.36
C ASP A 124 -1.41 -3.90 23.29
N ASP A 125 -2.03 -3.74 22.12
CA ASP A 125 -1.75 -4.48 20.88
C ASP A 125 -2.09 -3.56 19.70
N TYR A 126 -1.09 -3.07 18.99
CA TYR A 126 -1.26 -2.13 17.87
C TYR A 126 -2.12 -2.72 16.75
N ILE A 127 -1.83 -3.96 16.34
CA ILE A 127 -2.59 -4.60 15.27
C ILE A 127 -4.02 -4.90 15.73
N GLY A 128 -4.20 -5.40 16.95
CA GLY A 128 -5.51 -5.64 17.54
C GLY A 128 -6.35 -4.37 17.67
N PHE A 129 -5.72 -3.22 17.96
CA PHE A 129 -6.40 -1.92 18.01
C PHE A 129 -6.87 -1.47 16.61
N LEU A 130 -6.10 -1.74 15.56
CA LEU A 130 -6.46 -1.35 14.18
C LEU A 130 -7.50 -2.28 13.55
N GLN A 131 -7.48 -3.57 13.91
CA GLN A 131 -8.36 -4.57 13.33
C GLN A 131 -9.83 -4.41 13.74
N GLY A 132 -10.70 -4.82 12.81
CA GLY A 132 -12.12 -5.01 13.05
C GLY A 132 -12.43 -6.15 14.03
N THR A 133 -13.71 -6.27 14.39
CA THR A 133 -14.22 -7.33 15.27
C THR A 133 -14.26 -8.70 14.59
N SER A 134 -14.15 -8.75 13.26
CA SER A 134 -14.23 -9.98 12.46
C SER A 134 -12.96 -10.19 11.64
N GLY A 135 -12.47 -11.38 11.65
CA GLY A 135 -11.30 -11.82 10.88
C GLY A 135 -10.11 -12.17 11.76
N PRO A 136 -9.21 -13.00 11.26
CA PRO A 136 -8.00 -13.35 11.95
C PRO A 136 -6.99 -12.22 11.96
N TYR A 137 -6.14 -12.28 12.93
CA TYR A 137 -5.02 -11.38 13.14
C TYR A 137 -4.06 -11.39 11.93
N LEU A 138 -3.70 -10.22 11.42
CA LEU A 138 -2.84 -10.06 10.24
C LEU A 138 -3.33 -10.78 8.95
N ASP A 139 -4.62 -10.98 8.80
CA ASP A 139 -5.16 -11.59 7.59
C ASP A 139 -5.11 -10.62 6.40
N LEU A 140 -4.48 -11.05 5.32
CA LEU A 140 -4.41 -10.32 4.06
C LEU A 140 -5.51 -10.73 3.06
N SER A 141 -6.28 -11.80 3.37
CA SER A 141 -7.47 -12.12 2.60
C SER A 141 -8.58 -11.14 3.00
N THR A 142 -8.86 -10.17 2.23
CA THR A 142 -9.95 -9.20 2.50
C THR A 142 -11.35 -9.80 2.30
N LEU A 143 -11.45 -11.11 2.16
CA LEU A 143 -12.67 -11.82 1.82
C LEU A 143 -13.34 -12.40 3.06
N PRO A 144 -14.68 -12.32 3.17
CA PRO A 144 -15.40 -13.02 4.21
C PRO A 144 -15.22 -14.55 4.05
N GLU A 145 -15.11 -15.28 5.16
CA GLU A 145 -15.00 -16.77 5.13
C GLU A 145 -16.28 -17.43 4.66
N THR A 146 -17.40 -16.81 4.90
CA THR A 146 -18.72 -17.25 4.44
C THR A 146 -19.51 -16.07 3.92
N ASP A 147 -20.36 -16.33 2.95
CA ASP A 147 -21.33 -15.34 2.48
C ASP A 147 -22.43 -15.07 3.52
N ALA A 148 -23.36 -14.14 3.20
CA ALA A 148 -24.48 -13.78 4.06
C ALA A 148 -25.45 -14.96 4.34
N GLN A 149 -25.39 -16.02 3.57
CA GLN A 149 -26.16 -17.24 3.69
C GLN A 149 -25.43 -18.33 4.44
N GLY A 150 -24.17 -18.08 4.88
CA GLY A 150 -23.32 -19.04 5.58
C GLY A 150 -22.65 -20.04 4.64
N GLN A 151 -22.65 -19.79 3.32
CA GLN A 151 -21.93 -20.61 2.36
C GLN A 151 -20.44 -20.23 2.35
N PRO A 152 -19.52 -21.17 2.24
CA PRO A 152 -18.09 -20.86 2.15
C PRO A 152 -17.81 -20.05 0.90
N VAL A 153 -16.92 -19.08 1.04
CA VAL A 153 -16.42 -18.27 -0.08
C VAL A 153 -15.21 -18.96 -0.74
N TYR A 154 -14.83 -18.49 -1.91
CA TYR A 154 -13.84 -19.13 -2.79
C TYR A 154 -12.41 -19.26 -2.21
N LEU A 155 -12.08 -18.61 -1.10
CA LEU A 155 -10.88 -18.87 -0.29
C LEU A 155 -11.31 -19.31 1.12
N ASN A 156 -11.06 -20.57 1.45
CA ASN A 156 -11.35 -21.12 2.78
C ASN A 156 -10.06 -21.18 3.60
N ARG A 157 -10.11 -20.61 4.78
CA ARG A 157 -9.03 -20.67 5.75
C ARG A 157 -9.10 -21.98 6.51
N VAL A 158 -8.09 -22.84 6.33
CA VAL A 158 -8.07 -24.18 6.92
C VAL A 158 -7.22 -24.30 8.17
N ASN A 159 -6.24 -23.41 8.32
CA ASN A 159 -5.40 -23.38 9.51
C ASN A 159 -4.83 -21.98 9.74
N THR A 160 -4.81 -21.55 10.98
CA THR A 160 -4.24 -20.26 11.37
C THR A 160 -3.38 -20.45 12.62
N ARG A 161 -2.16 -19.93 12.59
CA ARG A 161 -1.28 -19.79 13.74
C ARG A 161 -0.91 -18.33 13.87
N GLU A 162 -1.18 -17.77 15.03
CA GLU A 162 -0.97 -16.36 15.33
C GLU A 162 -0.04 -16.18 16.52
N ARG A 163 0.77 -15.12 16.45
CA ARG A 163 1.51 -14.58 17.58
C ARG A 163 1.25 -13.08 17.62
N HIS A 164 0.48 -12.66 18.62
CA HIS A 164 0.22 -11.25 18.85
C HIS A 164 1.51 -10.49 19.16
N GLY A 165 1.55 -9.22 18.76
CA GLY A 165 2.64 -8.34 19.11
C GLY A 165 2.68 -8.04 20.62
N SER A 166 3.81 -7.53 21.07
CA SER A 166 3.91 -6.94 22.41
C SER A 166 3.22 -5.57 22.43
N SER A 167 3.00 -5.02 23.64
CA SER A 167 2.62 -3.61 23.76
C SER A 167 3.61 -2.73 23.03
N THR A 168 3.11 -1.78 22.26
CA THR A 168 3.90 -0.87 21.43
C THR A 168 3.97 0.49 22.10
N LEU A 169 5.17 1.04 22.26
CA LEU A 169 5.43 2.36 22.83
C LEU A 169 6.02 3.26 21.74
N LEU A 170 5.41 4.41 21.51
CA LEU A 170 5.90 5.45 20.64
C LEU A 170 6.22 6.71 21.48
N LYS A 171 7.48 7.09 21.54
CA LYS A 171 7.94 8.32 22.20
C LYS A 171 7.87 9.47 21.21
N LEU A 172 7.13 10.51 21.56
CA LEU A 172 6.84 11.63 20.67
C LEU A 172 7.89 12.76 20.77
N SER A 173 8.22 13.19 22.01
CA SER A 173 9.05 14.37 22.23
C SER A 173 10.53 14.08 22.24
N ASP A 174 10.97 12.98 22.86
CA ASP A 174 12.38 12.73 23.19
C ASP A 174 13.29 12.63 21.96
N TYR A 175 12.74 12.14 20.84
CA TYR A 175 13.50 11.88 19.63
C TYR A 175 12.99 12.67 18.42
N TYR A 176 11.67 12.87 18.34
CA TYR A 176 11.02 13.46 17.16
C TYR A 176 10.53 14.89 17.37
N GLY A 177 10.57 15.41 18.61
CA GLY A 177 10.13 16.77 18.91
C GLY A 177 8.61 17.01 18.72
N VAL A 178 7.83 15.94 18.64
CA VAL A 178 6.36 16.02 18.52
C VAL A 178 5.76 16.33 19.89
N SER A 179 5.06 17.46 19.99
CA SER A 179 4.45 17.93 21.23
C SER A 179 2.96 17.59 21.31
N VAL A 180 2.51 17.14 22.50
CA VAL A 180 1.10 16.99 22.87
C VAL A 180 0.75 18.01 23.95
N ILE A 181 -0.51 18.45 24.06
CA ILE A 181 -0.92 19.55 24.93
C ILE A 181 -2.11 19.12 25.78
N ALA A 182 -1.94 19.12 27.11
CA ALA A 182 -3.03 18.98 28.07
C ALA A 182 -3.30 20.33 28.73
N GLN A 183 -4.41 20.98 28.38
CA GLN A 183 -4.71 22.33 28.90
C GLN A 183 -6.21 22.60 28.92
N GLY A 184 -6.72 23.10 30.02
CA GLY A 184 -8.12 23.54 30.15
C GLY A 184 -9.17 22.41 29.92
N GLY A 185 -8.84 21.18 30.28
CA GLY A 185 -9.67 19.99 30.09
C GLY A 185 -9.68 19.49 28.64
N LYS A 186 -8.77 19.97 27.81
CA LYS A 186 -8.52 19.50 26.46
C LYS A 186 -7.22 18.71 26.39
N TYR A 187 -7.23 17.65 25.59
CA TYR A 187 -6.13 16.71 25.39
C TYR A 187 -5.79 16.64 23.90
N LEU A 188 -4.88 17.52 23.49
CA LEU A 188 -4.63 17.86 22.10
C LEU A 188 -3.40 17.11 21.56
N VAL A 189 -3.57 16.41 20.46
CA VAL A 189 -2.51 15.73 19.72
C VAL A 189 -2.48 16.30 18.31
N PRO A 190 -1.31 16.44 17.65
CA PRO A 190 -1.26 16.86 16.25
C PRO A 190 -2.11 15.96 15.38
N LEU A 191 -2.93 16.55 14.51
CA LEU A 191 -3.87 15.86 13.65
C LEU A 191 -3.19 14.76 12.81
N GLN A 192 -2.04 15.10 12.22
CA GLN A 192 -1.34 14.16 11.33
C GLN A 192 -0.76 12.96 12.09
N THR A 193 -0.22 13.16 13.30
CA THR A 193 0.23 12.03 14.15
C THR A 193 -0.89 11.01 14.39
N LEU A 194 -2.10 11.48 14.72
CA LEU A 194 -3.24 10.55 14.90
C LEU A 194 -3.67 9.90 13.58
N SER A 195 -3.72 10.66 12.50
CA SER A 195 -4.05 10.15 11.16
C SER A 195 -3.07 9.04 10.75
N ALA A 196 -1.78 9.27 10.88
CA ALA A 196 -0.72 8.34 10.50
C ALA A 196 -0.81 7.00 11.25
N PHE A 197 -0.98 7.05 12.58
CA PHE A 197 -0.93 5.85 13.41
C PHE A 197 -2.27 5.14 13.62
N THR A 198 -3.41 5.76 13.27
CA THR A 198 -4.73 5.14 13.47
C THR A 198 -5.55 4.95 12.20
N LEU A 199 -5.26 5.68 11.13
CA LEU A 199 -6.04 5.61 9.88
C LEU A 199 -5.21 5.18 8.66
N SER A 200 -3.95 5.67 8.53
CA SER A 200 -3.12 5.32 7.36
C SER A 200 -2.91 3.80 7.17
N PRO A 201 -2.78 2.97 8.22
CA PRO A 201 -2.72 1.51 8.07
C PRO A 201 -4.00 0.89 7.50
N MET A 202 -5.12 1.62 7.53
CA MET A 202 -6.39 1.25 6.91
C MET A 202 -6.58 1.93 5.53
N TYR A 203 -5.51 2.46 4.94
CA TYR A 203 -5.52 3.23 3.68
C TYR A 203 -6.39 4.49 3.70
N LEU A 204 -6.70 5.01 4.90
CA LEU A 204 -7.45 6.25 5.11
C LEU A 204 -6.49 7.36 5.54
N GLY A 205 -6.70 8.57 5.06
CA GLY A 205 -5.96 9.75 5.48
C GLY A 205 -6.89 10.89 5.86
N VAL A 206 -6.39 11.76 6.75
CA VAL A 206 -7.04 13.02 7.09
C VAL A 206 -6.16 14.17 6.63
N TYR A 207 -6.73 15.07 5.86
CA TYR A 207 -6.04 16.15 5.16
C TYR A 207 -6.60 17.50 5.57
N TYR A 208 -5.76 18.37 6.10
CA TYR A 208 -6.12 19.74 6.44
C TYR A 208 -5.33 20.72 5.57
N ASN A 209 -5.99 21.67 4.95
CA ASN A 209 -5.40 22.65 4.04
C ASN A 209 -5.62 24.10 4.47
N GLN A 210 -5.83 24.35 5.76
CA GLN A 210 -6.16 25.63 6.39
C GLN A 210 -7.60 26.13 6.14
N GLU A 211 -8.33 25.61 5.16
CA GLU A 211 -9.71 25.99 4.84
C GLU A 211 -10.71 24.88 5.16
N CYS A 212 -10.36 23.62 4.92
CA CYS A 212 -11.23 22.48 5.18
C CYS A 212 -10.46 21.24 5.64
N LEU A 213 -11.18 20.30 6.23
CA LEU A 213 -10.72 18.97 6.60
C LEU A 213 -11.35 17.97 5.63
N ILE A 214 -10.55 17.02 5.17
CA ILE A 214 -11.00 15.92 4.29
C ILE A 214 -10.53 14.61 4.91
N ALA A 215 -11.42 13.63 5.05
CA ALA A 215 -11.08 12.25 5.34
C ALA A 215 -11.45 11.37 4.16
N ALA A 216 -10.47 10.70 3.57
CA ALA A 216 -10.68 9.90 2.37
C ALA A 216 -9.66 8.75 2.25
N PRO A 217 -9.94 7.72 1.43
CA PRO A 217 -8.91 6.78 0.99
C PRO A 217 -7.72 7.53 0.38
N ILE A 218 -6.51 7.20 0.81
CA ILE A 218 -5.30 7.93 0.37
C ILE A 218 -5.14 7.85 -1.15
N GLY A 219 -5.53 6.71 -1.75
CA GLY A 219 -5.51 6.53 -3.20
C GLY A 219 -6.42 7.48 -3.99
N GLU A 220 -7.45 8.05 -3.36
CA GLU A 220 -8.37 9.02 -3.98
C GLU A 220 -7.85 10.47 -3.91
N MET A 221 -6.93 10.74 -2.97
CA MET A 221 -6.27 12.04 -2.81
C MET A 221 -5.08 12.19 -3.76
N ARG A 222 -5.27 11.88 -5.05
CA ARG A 222 -4.25 11.96 -6.09
C ARG A 222 -4.48 13.11 -7.04
N ASN A 223 -3.39 13.73 -7.46
CA ASN A 223 -3.43 14.76 -8.50
C ASN A 223 -3.70 14.12 -9.88
N ILE A 224 -4.96 14.09 -10.30
CA ILE A 224 -5.38 13.56 -11.61
C ILE A 224 -4.69 14.31 -12.77
N LYS A 225 -4.38 15.60 -12.63
CA LYS A 225 -3.63 16.36 -13.64
C LYS A 225 -2.19 15.86 -13.79
N GLY A 226 -1.59 15.34 -12.72
CA GLY A 226 -0.28 14.67 -12.77
C GLY A 226 -0.28 13.41 -13.63
N GLN A 227 -1.42 12.74 -13.72
CA GLN A 227 -1.60 11.50 -14.49
C GLN A 227 -1.97 11.72 -15.96
N ILE A 228 -2.06 12.97 -16.41
CA ILE A 228 -2.50 13.30 -17.79
C ILE A 228 -1.70 12.56 -18.86
N GLY A 229 -0.40 12.36 -18.66
CA GLY A 229 0.45 11.58 -19.57
C GLY A 229 -0.04 10.15 -19.77
N GLY A 230 -0.38 9.44 -18.68
CA GLY A 230 -0.93 8.09 -18.75
C GLY A 230 -2.25 8.02 -19.53
N TYR A 231 -3.14 8.98 -19.31
CA TYR A 231 -4.38 9.07 -20.09
C TYR A 231 -4.11 9.32 -21.57
N LEU A 232 -3.24 10.28 -21.90
CA LEU A 232 -2.89 10.56 -23.29
C LEU A 232 -2.25 9.35 -23.99
N GLN A 233 -1.44 8.60 -23.26
CA GLN A 233 -0.84 7.36 -23.77
C GLN A 233 -1.91 6.27 -23.99
N ALA A 234 -2.81 6.06 -23.04
CA ALA A 234 -3.90 5.09 -23.17
C ALA A 234 -4.82 5.36 -24.36
N TYR A 235 -5.02 6.62 -24.71
CA TYR A 235 -5.76 7.04 -25.91
C TYR A 235 -4.90 7.15 -27.17
N GLY A 236 -3.62 6.72 -27.15
CA GLY A 236 -2.73 6.71 -28.31
C GLY A 236 -2.32 8.11 -28.80
N LEU A 237 -2.45 9.15 -27.97
CA LEU A 237 -2.09 10.53 -28.32
C LEU A 237 -0.62 10.87 -28.06
N MET A 238 0.07 10.03 -27.27
CA MET A 238 1.52 10.11 -27.07
C MET A 238 2.22 9.17 -28.03
N THR A 239 2.40 9.63 -29.28
CA THR A 239 3.09 8.83 -30.30
C THR A 239 4.61 8.81 -30.06
N PRO A 240 5.34 7.77 -30.52
CA PRO A 240 6.80 7.73 -30.43
C PRO A 240 7.48 8.95 -31.06
N GLU A 241 6.93 9.46 -32.17
CA GLU A 241 7.43 10.64 -32.85
C GLU A 241 7.30 11.89 -31.97
N LEU A 242 6.13 12.11 -31.35
CA LEU A 242 5.88 13.23 -30.44
C LEU A 242 6.79 13.19 -29.21
N LEU A 243 7.01 12.02 -28.65
CA LEU A 243 7.93 11.83 -27.51
C LEU A 243 9.38 12.12 -27.90
N ALA A 244 9.83 11.66 -29.09
CA ALA A 244 11.16 11.95 -29.61
C ALA A 244 11.35 13.46 -29.89
N GLU A 245 10.34 14.13 -30.45
CA GLU A 245 10.38 15.58 -30.67
C GLU A 245 10.45 16.34 -29.33
N ALA A 246 9.66 15.97 -28.35
CA ALA A 246 9.71 16.59 -27.02
C ALA A 246 11.08 16.38 -26.35
N ALA A 247 11.67 15.19 -26.45
CA ALA A 247 13.00 14.90 -25.90
C ALA A 247 14.11 15.71 -26.59
N GLN A 248 13.99 15.99 -27.90
CA GLN A 248 14.96 16.77 -28.64
C GLN A 248 14.85 18.29 -28.38
N ASN A 249 13.64 18.77 -28.11
CA ASN A 249 13.37 20.21 -28.04
C ASN A 249 13.30 20.75 -26.59
N CYS A 250 13.24 19.88 -25.59
CA CYS A 250 13.01 20.26 -24.20
C CYS A 250 14.06 19.63 -23.27
N ALA A 251 14.64 20.45 -22.40
CA ALA A 251 15.68 20.01 -21.46
C ALA A 251 15.06 19.33 -20.20
N THR A 252 13.96 19.88 -19.68
CA THR A 252 13.35 19.44 -18.43
C THR A 252 12.06 18.63 -18.64
N ALA A 253 11.65 17.88 -17.63
CA ALA A 253 10.39 17.14 -17.62
C ALA A 253 9.18 18.08 -17.76
N ALA A 254 9.21 19.24 -17.10
CA ALA A 254 8.17 20.26 -17.19
C ALA A 254 8.01 20.82 -18.62
N GLU A 255 9.13 21.13 -19.28
CA GLU A 255 9.13 21.58 -20.68
C GLU A 255 8.58 20.51 -21.61
N ARG A 256 9.00 19.24 -21.45
CA ARG A 256 8.48 18.09 -22.22
C ARG A 256 6.99 17.92 -22.05
N LYS A 257 6.49 17.97 -20.79
CA LYS A 257 5.05 17.92 -20.48
C LYS A 257 4.29 19.04 -21.19
N ALA A 258 4.78 20.29 -21.09
CA ALA A 258 4.15 21.44 -21.72
C ALA A 258 4.15 21.31 -23.27
N TYR A 259 5.24 20.85 -23.88
CA TYR A 259 5.36 20.60 -25.31
C TYR A 259 4.30 19.57 -25.78
N ILE A 260 4.23 18.44 -25.13
CA ILE A 260 3.27 17.36 -25.45
C ILE A 260 1.84 17.85 -25.29
N LEU A 261 1.50 18.50 -24.18
CA LEU A 261 0.16 19.05 -23.94
C LEU A 261 -0.23 20.07 -24.99
N ASN A 262 0.70 20.94 -25.40
CA ASN A 262 0.45 21.90 -26.46
C ASN A 262 0.16 21.22 -27.81
N ALA A 263 0.97 20.24 -28.21
CA ALA A 263 0.78 19.48 -29.45
C ALA A 263 -0.57 18.75 -29.46
N VAL A 264 -0.87 18.04 -28.38
CA VAL A 264 -2.13 17.26 -28.22
C VAL A 264 -3.34 18.18 -28.20
N SER A 265 -3.25 19.36 -27.58
CA SER A 265 -4.34 20.36 -27.52
C SER A 265 -4.72 20.96 -28.91
N GLN A 266 -3.94 20.71 -29.93
CA GLN A 266 -4.29 21.11 -31.30
C GLN A 266 -5.24 20.12 -31.98
N THR A 267 -5.50 18.96 -31.37
CA THR A 267 -6.41 17.94 -31.89
C THR A 267 -7.76 17.99 -31.16
N GLU A 268 -8.88 17.69 -31.85
CA GLU A 268 -10.21 17.66 -31.23
C GLU A 268 -10.28 16.60 -30.08
N MET A 269 -9.69 15.41 -30.30
CA MET A 269 -9.64 14.35 -29.29
C MET A 269 -8.82 14.78 -28.06
N GLY A 270 -7.66 15.39 -28.28
CA GLY A 270 -6.81 15.88 -27.19
C GLY A 270 -7.49 16.97 -26.37
N GLN A 271 -8.16 17.91 -27.03
CA GLN A 271 -8.96 18.95 -26.33
C GLN A 271 -10.05 18.31 -25.46
N ALA A 272 -10.78 17.34 -26.00
CA ALA A 272 -11.84 16.65 -25.26
C ALA A 272 -11.31 15.92 -24.02
N ILE A 273 -10.21 15.16 -24.16
CA ILE A 273 -9.56 14.44 -23.05
C ILE A 273 -9.02 15.40 -21.99
N ILE A 274 -8.31 16.46 -22.40
CA ILE A 274 -7.79 17.47 -21.46
C ILE A 274 -8.95 18.14 -20.70
N ALA A 275 -10.05 18.48 -21.39
CA ALA A 275 -11.23 19.07 -20.75
C ALA A 275 -11.88 18.10 -19.75
N GLN A 276 -11.97 16.82 -20.09
CA GLN A 276 -12.50 15.79 -19.19
C GLN A 276 -11.64 15.62 -17.94
N ILE A 277 -10.32 15.58 -18.08
CA ILE A 277 -9.38 15.48 -16.95
C ILE A 277 -9.49 16.70 -16.03
N ARG A 278 -9.58 17.92 -16.61
CA ARG A 278 -9.79 19.15 -15.82
C ARG A 278 -11.10 19.10 -15.05
N LEU A 279 -12.18 18.69 -15.70
CA LEU A 279 -13.48 18.55 -15.04
C LEU A 279 -13.43 17.52 -13.92
N ALA A 280 -12.80 16.36 -14.13
CA ALA A 280 -12.63 15.35 -13.11
C ALA A 280 -11.80 15.87 -11.93
N PHE A 281 -10.74 16.65 -12.19
CA PHE A 281 -9.96 17.32 -11.15
C PHE A 281 -10.83 18.29 -10.32
N ASP A 282 -11.57 19.17 -10.98
CA ASP A 282 -12.40 20.16 -10.32
C ASP A 282 -13.53 19.52 -9.48
N GLN A 283 -13.94 18.31 -9.81
CA GLN A 283 -14.94 17.51 -9.10
C GLN A 283 -14.35 16.50 -8.09
N SER A 284 -13.05 16.46 -7.92
CA SER A 284 -12.37 15.55 -6.99
C SER A 284 -12.17 16.19 -5.60
N LEU A 285 -12.00 15.35 -4.58
CA LEU A 285 -11.60 15.81 -3.25
C LEU A 285 -10.23 16.48 -3.29
N TYR A 286 -9.29 15.94 -4.08
CA TYR A 286 -7.98 16.57 -4.26
C TYR A 286 -8.09 17.94 -4.94
N GLY A 287 -8.98 18.11 -5.90
CA GLY A 287 -9.25 19.39 -6.54
C GLY A 287 -9.73 20.44 -5.54
N LEU A 288 -10.68 20.10 -4.67
CA LEU A 288 -11.11 20.96 -3.56
C LEU A 288 -9.93 21.31 -2.66
N TYR A 289 -9.17 20.30 -2.23
CA TYR A 289 -8.03 20.43 -1.34
C TYR A 289 -6.95 21.37 -1.89
N ALA A 290 -6.59 21.19 -3.16
CA ALA A 290 -5.58 22.00 -3.82
C ALA A 290 -6.07 23.41 -4.22
N ALA A 291 -7.34 23.56 -4.60
CA ALA A 291 -7.86 24.84 -5.08
C ALA A 291 -8.07 25.86 -3.97
N SER A 292 -8.52 25.42 -2.79
CA SER A 292 -8.81 26.30 -1.65
C SER A 292 -7.60 26.65 -0.80
N SER A 293 -6.44 26.04 -1.07
CA SER A 293 -5.24 26.23 -0.26
C SER A 293 -4.51 27.54 -0.58
N PRO A 294 -4.02 28.28 0.42
CA PRO A 294 -3.01 29.31 0.20
C PRO A 294 -1.71 28.67 -0.31
N LYS A 295 -1.11 29.18 -1.36
CA LYS A 295 0.19 28.71 -1.89
C LYS A 295 1.33 29.45 -1.18
N GLU A 296 1.56 29.13 0.06
CA GLU A 296 2.51 29.80 0.95
C GLU A 296 3.56 28.80 1.48
N ASN A 297 4.63 29.36 2.04
CA ASN A 297 5.62 28.56 2.74
C ASN A 297 5.03 27.98 4.05
N ARG A 298 5.57 26.85 4.48
CA ARG A 298 5.27 26.28 5.79
C ARG A 298 5.73 27.20 6.90
N SER A 299 4.96 27.34 7.98
CA SER A 299 5.43 28.00 9.18
C SER A 299 6.64 27.27 9.79
N GLU A 300 7.39 27.95 10.66
CA GLU A 300 8.48 27.32 11.42
C GLU A 300 7.95 26.14 12.26
N ALA A 301 6.76 26.29 12.86
CA ALA A 301 6.12 25.26 13.65
C ALA A 301 5.77 24.02 12.83
N LEU A 302 5.12 24.20 11.68
CA LEU A 302 4.78 23.09 10.78
C LEU A 302 6.03 22.44 10.18
N THR A 303 7.07 23.24 9.86
CA THR A 303 8.33 22.71 9.30
C THR A 303 9.05 21.82 10.32
N ASN A 304 9.22 22.29 11.56
CA ASN A 304 9.89 21.52 12.62
C ASN A 304 9.10 20.27 13.02
N TYR A 305 7.78 20.42 13.21
CA TYR A 305 6.90 19.29 13.50
C TYR A 305 6.92 18.27 12.36
N GLY A 306 6.76 18.71 11.12
CA GLY A 306 6.68 17.82 9.96
C GLY A 306 7.97 17.01 9.73
N TYR A 307 9.15 17.60 10.00
CA TYR A 307 10.40 16.84 9.97
C TYR A 307 10.43 15.72 11.01
N GLY A 308 10.08 16.02 12.25
CA GLY A 308 10.07 15.03 13.32
C GLY A 308 9.02 13.95 13.11
N GLU A 309 7.83 14.35 12.70
CA GLU A 309 6.72 13.45 12.38
C GLU A 309 7.07 12.50 11.23
N LEU A 310 7.64 13.02 10.14
CA LEU A 310 8.11 12.19 9.03
C LEU A 310 9.15 11.14 9.47
N CYS A 311 10.15 11.56 10.27
CA CYS A 311 11.14 10.61 10.81
C CYS A 311 10.49 9.54 11.67
N MET A 312 9.52 9.91 12.51
CA MET A 312 8.78 9.00 13.39
C MET A 312 7.94 7.99 12.59
N GLU A 313 7.23 8.45 11.55
CA GLU A 313 6.44 7.61 10.66
C GLU A 313 7.33 6.61 9.91
N LEU A 314 8.41 7.09 9.31
CA LEU A 314 9.34 6.24 8.56
C LEU A 314 10.02 5.21 9.48
N ASP A 315 10.40 5.59 10.70
CA ASP A 315 10.99 4.67 11.68
C ASP A 315 10.03 3.56 12.09
N PHE A 316 8.73 3.84 12.12
CA PHE A 316 7.71 2.86 12.48
C PHE A 316 7.22 2.04 11.29
N PHE A 317 6.99 2.68 10.14
CA PHE A 317 6.27 2.07 9.03
C PHE A 317 7.16 1.53 7.90
N TYR A 318 8.41 1.97 7.77
CA TYR A 318 9.28 1.44 6.73
C TYR A 318 9.77 0.03 7.07
N GLY A 319 9.30 -0.97 6.33
CA GLY A 319 9.52 -2.40 6.61
C GLY A 319 10.89 -2.94 6.23
N LEU A 320 11.71 -2.18 5.47
CA LEU A 320 13.02 -2.62 4.97
C LEU A 320 14.19 -1.85 5.60
N LYS A 321 14.01 -1.23 6.77
CA LYS A 321 15.08 -0.48 7.46
C LYS A 321 16.37 -1.30 7.60
N ASP A 322 16.26 -2.52 8.08
CA ASP A 322 17.41 -3.42 8.27
C ASP A 322 18.13 -3.73 6.95
N ALA A 323 17.38 -3.92 5.85
CA ALA A 323 17.93 -4.19 4.53
C ALA A 323 18.72 -2.99 3.97
N HIS A 324 18.32 -1.79 4.32
CA HIS A 324 18.97 -0.52 3.94
C HIS A 324 19.98 -0.02 4.98
N ASN A 325 20.20 -0.76 6.08
CA ASN A 325 21.06 -0.35 7.20
C ASN A 325 20.64 1.01 7.81
N ILE A 326 19.34 1.25 7.92
CA ILE A 326 18.77 2.44 8.53
C ILE A 326 18.31 2.09 9.94
N ASP A 327 19.00 2.63 10.97
CA ASP A 327 18.57 2.51 12.35
C ASP A 327 17.43 3.51 12.62
N HIS A 328 17.68 4.80 12.28
CA HIS A 328 16.73 5.90 12.42
C HIS A 328 16.78 6.82 11.20
N PHE A 329 15.61 7.27 10.75
CA PHE A 329 15.52 8.20 9.63
C PHE A 329 16.06 9.59 9.94
N THR A 330 16.10 10.01 11.19
CA THR A 330 16.81 11.23 11.59
C THR A 330 18.28 11.16 11.19
N ASP A 331 18.95 10.03 11.49
CA ASP A 331 20.35 9.82 11.13
C ASP A 331 20.54 9.70 9.62
N PHE A 332 19.62 9.01 8.95
CA PHE A 332 19.60 8.88 7.49
C PHE A 332 19.56 10.25 6.80
N PHE A 333 18.60 11.10 7.16
CA PHE A 333 18.48 12.44 6.58
C PHE A 333 19.65 13.37 6.92
N MET A 334 20.26 13.19 8.09
CA MET A 334 21.48 13.92 8.47
C MET A 334 22.68 13.48 7.63
N GLN A 335 22.85 12.19 7.41
CA GLN A 335 23.96 11.61 6.61
C GLN A 335 23.85 11.90 5.12
N THR A 336 22.64 11.98 4.61
CA THR A 336 22.34 12.32 3.20
C THR A 336 22.24 13.82 2.96
N GLU A 337 22.43 14.66 4.01
CA GLU A 337 22.27 16.12 4.00
C GLU A 337 20.83 16.61 3.70
N GLN A 338 19.87 15.70 3.54
CA GLN A 338 18.46 16.00 3.24
C GLN A 338 17.70 16.66 4.40
N ALA A 339 18.20 16.54 5.62
CA ALA A 339 17.60 17.20 6.80
C ALA A 339 17.49 18.73 6.64
N VAL A 340 18.49 19.37 5.99
CA VAL A 340 18.49 20.82 5.74
C VAL A 340 17.38 21.23 4.77
N GLU A 341 17.13 20.40 3.76
CA GLU A 341 16.11 20.64 2.76
C GLU A 341 14.70 20.38 3.30
N LEU A 342 14.52 19.35 4.13
CA LEU A 342 13.26 19.08 4.83
C LEU A 342 12.90 20.18 5.83
N LEU A 343 13.88 20.80 6.46
CA LEU A 343 13.73 21.95 7.37
C LEU A 343 13.65 23.29 6.62
N ASN A 344 13.70 23.31 5.30
CA ASN A 344 13.42 24.50 4.51
C ASN A 344 11.89 24.74 4.49
N PRO A 345 11.41 25.97 4.76
CA PRO A 345 9.97 26.26 4.75
C PRO A 345 9.31 26.14 3.35
N ASP A 346 10.07 26.14 2.26
CA ASP A 346 9.57 25.96 0.91
C ASP A 346 9.02 24.53 0.72
N PRO A 347 7.72 24.37 0.42
CA PRO A 347 7.12 23.05 0.26
C PRO A 347 7.65 22.29 -0.96
N VAL A 348 8.08 22.97 -2.03
CA VAL A 348 8.64 22.34 -3.23
C VAL A 348 9.95 21.62 -2.89
N THR A 349 10.83 22.30 -2.15
CA THR A 349 12.11 21.73 -1.70
C THR A 349 11.86 20.48 -0.83
N ALA A 350 10.93 20.54 0.09
CA ALA A 350 10.62 19.41 0.96
C ALA A 350 9.99 18.23 0.20
N ASP A 351 9.09 18.48 -0.76
CA ASP A 351 8.49 17.43 -1.58
C ASP A 351 9.51 16.73 -2.46
N GLN A 352 10.47 17.48 -3.04
CA GLN A 352 11.57 16.88 -3.79
C GLN A 352 12.37 15.89 -2.96
N VAL A 353 12.64 16.20 -1.68
CA VAL A 353 13.31 15.26 -0.77
C VAL A 353 12.49 13.99 -0.58
N ILE A 354 11.17 14.10 -0.33
CA ILE A 354 10.29 12.94 -0.16
C ILE A 354 10.31 12.07 -1.44
N TYR A 355 10.24 12.70 -2.59
CA TYR A 355 10.19 12.02 -3.86
C TYR A 355 11.53 11.35 -4.20
N GLU A 356 12.66 12.03 -3.99
CA GLU A 356 13.98 11.42 -4.17
C GLU A 356 14.27 10.35 -3.12
N MET A 357 13.85 10.54 -1.87
CA MET A 357 13.98 9.50 -0.85
C MET A 357 13.31 8.21 -1.32
N THR A 358 12.05 8.27 -1.72
CA THR A 358 11.27 7.09 -2.07
C THR A 358 11.68 6.48 -3.42
N ALA A 359 11.97 7.31 -4.44
CA ALA A 359 12.23 6.84 -5.80
C ALA A 359 13.70 6.51 -6.09
N TYR A 360 14.65 7.10 -5.35
CA TYR A 360 16.08 6.97 -5.61
C TYR A 360 16.86 6.37 -4.43
N TRP A 361 16.70 6.92 -3.21
CA TRP A 361 17.50 6.48 -2.07
C TRP A 361 17.07 5.12 -1.51
N LEU A 362 15.76 4.87 -1.43
CA LEU A 362 15.23 3.59 -0.98
C LEU A 362 15.21 2.55 -2.12
N ASP A 363 14.86 2.94 -3.33
CA ASP A 363 14.90 2.13 -4.57
C ASP A 363 14.44 0.67 -4.39
N ASP A 364 13.42 0.46 -3.57
CA ASP A 364 12.93 -0.87 -3.16
C ASP A 364 11.74 -1.37 -4.01
N GLY A 365 11.25 -0.53 -4.90
CA GLY A 365 10.20 -0.85 -5.85
C GLY A 365 8.77 -0.75 -5.36
N HIS A 366 8.51 -0.77 -4.06
CA HIS A 366 7.20 -0.41 -3.48
C HIS A 366 7.16 1.03 -3.01
N SER A 367 8.31 1.62 -2.64
CA SER A 367 8.38 3.02 -2.26
C SER A 367 8.35 3.92 -3.49
N GLY A 368 7.59 5.02 -3.40
CA GLY A 368 7.44 5.96 -4.50
C GLY A 368 6.58 7.17 -4.14
N PRO A 369 6.66 8.25 -4.94
CA PRO A 369 5.81 9.42 -4.77
C PRO A 369 4.35 9.09 -5.14
N ALA A 370 3.40 9.77 -4.50
CA ALA A 370 1.97 9.65 -4.81
C ALA A 370 1.35 10.98 -5.23
N SER A 371 1.40 12.03 -4.39
CA SER A 371 0.92 13.36 -4.76
C SER A 371 1.63 14.46 -3.98
N HIS A 372 1.76 15.61 -4.63
CA HIS A 372 2.33 16.81 -4.02
C HIS A 372 1.48 17.37 -2.89
N SER A 373 2.15 18.16 -2.06
CA SER A 373 1.53 19.02 -1.07
C SER A 373 0.45 19.92 -1.69
N TYR A 374 -0.61 20.20 -0.94
CA TYR A 374 -1.61 21.20 -1.29
C TYR A 374 -1.03 22.63 -1.41
N LEU A 375 0.14 22.87 -0.82
CA LEU A 375 0.84 24.15 -0.90
C LEU A 375 1.51 24.37 -2.28
N ILE A 376 1.65 23.32 -3.09
CA ILE A 376 2.29 23.37 -4.42
C ILE A 376 1.23 23.55 -5.52
N ASP A 377 1.59 24.20 -6.62
CA ASP A 377 0.73 24.29 -7.78
C ASP A 377 0.43 22.87 -8.33
N PRO A 378 -0.85 22.49 -8.52
CA PRO A 378 -1.20 21.18 -9.06
C PRO A 378 -0.63 20.87 -10.46
N ASP A 379 -0.20 21.88 -11.20
CA ASP A 379 0.44 21.72 -12.51
C ASP A 379 1.98 21.58 -12.42
N TYR A 380 2.55 21.67 -11.23
CA TYR A 380 3.99 21.46 -10.99
C TYR A 380 4.43 20.07 -11.46
N THR A 381 5.65 19.97 -11.94
CA THR A 381 6.25 18.71 -12.40
C THR A 381 7.68 18.64 -11.90
N ASP A 382 7.99 17.54 -11.22
CA ASP A 382 9.34 17.27 -10.72
C ASP A 382 10.29 16.85 -11.82
N ASP A 383 11.57 17.09 -11.56
CA ASP A 383 12.71 16.51 -12.27
C ASP A 383 13.60 15.82 -11.22
N ILE A 384 13.16 14.66 -10.76
CA ILE A 384 13.81 13.87 -9.71
C ILE A 384 14.64 12.74 -10.31
N ASN A 385 15.68 12.34 -9.58
CA ASN A 385 16.41 11.13 -9.87
C ASN A 385 15.57 9.89 -9.50
N ILE A 386 15.69 8.83 -10.29
CA ILE A 386 15.09 7.52 -10.01
C ILE A 386 16.19 6.49 -9.82
N GLY A 387 15.92 5.49 -8.98
CA GLY A 387 16.87 4.44 -8.66
C GLY A 387 17.01 3.40 -9.79
N PHE A 388 18.07 2.64 -9.71
CA PHE A 388 18.40 1.62 -10.70
C PHE A 388 17.32 0.52 -10.80
N SER A 389 16.72 0.13 -9.67
CA SER A 389 15.68 -0.91 -9.66
C SER A 389 14.42 -0.47 -10.41
N VAL A 390 14.03 0.80 -10.26
CA VAL A 390 12.87 1.37 -10.96
C VAL A 390 13.16 1.50 -12.46
N GLU A 391 14.33 2.08 -12.81
CA GLU A 391 14.74 2.28 -14.21
C GLU A 391 14.89 0.95 -14.96
N SER A 392 15.61 -0.02 -14.38
CA SER A 392 15.85 -1.31 -15.03
C SER A 392 14.56 -2.12 -15.25
N ARG A 393 13.56 -2.01 -14.35
CA ARG A 393 12.26 -2.65 -14.56
C ARG A 393 11.47 -1.99 -15.68
N ALA A 394 11.53 -0.68 -15.83
CA ALA A 394 10.90 0.03 -16.94
C ALA A 394 11.49 -0.43 -18.29
N ASP A 395 12.82 -0.47 -18.41
CA ASP A 395 13.52 -0.94 -19.61
C ASP A 395 13.16 -2.39 -19.98
N LEU A 396 13.04 -3.26 -18.96
CA LEU A 396 12.61 -4.64 -19.18
C LEU A 396 11.17 -4.75 -19.64
N ALA A 397 10.27 -3.86 -19.18
CA ALA A 397 8.89 -3.83 -19.65
C ALA A 397 8.80 -3.57 -21.15
N GLU A 398 9.53 -2.58 -21.64
CA GLU A 398 9.59 -2.27 -23.06
C GLU A 398 10.18 -3.43 -23.87
N THR A 399 11.28 -4.02 -23.37
CA THR A 399 11.92 -5.18 -23.99
C THR A 399 10.95 -6.35 -24.12
N PHE A 400 10.23 -6.68 -23.05
CA PHE A 400 9.29 -7.80 -23.05
C PHE A 400 8.04 -7.54 -23.89
N ALA A 401 7.54 -6.31 -23.90
CA ALA A 401 6.46 -5.91 -24.78
C ALA A 401 6.82 -6.11 -26.26
N ALA A 402 8.02 -5.70 -26.65
CA ALA A 402 8.54 -5.88 -27.99
C ALA A 402 8.71 -7.37 -28.35
N LEU A 403 9.20 -8.20 -27.42
CA LEU A 403 9.35 -9.64 -27.61
C LEU A 403 8.00 -10.34 -27.75
N ARG A 404 7.00 -10.00 -26.93
CA ARG A 404 5.63 -10.53 -27.05
C ARG A 404 4.99 -10.18 -28.37
N ALA A 405 5.22 -8.97 -28.87
CA ALA A 405 4.72 -8.53 -30.17
C ALA A 405 5.26 -9.34 -31.35
N ALA A 406 6.39 -10.05 -31.16
CA ALA A 406 6.95 -10.97 -32.15
C ALA A 406 6.26 -12.34 -32.19
N TYR A 407 5.47 -12.69 -31.16
CA TYR A 407 4.77 -13.98 -31.03
C TYR A 407 3.29 -13.79 -30.62
N PRO A 408 2.52 -12.99 -31.35
CA PRO A 408 1.15 -12.61 -30.94
C PRO A 408 0.19 -13.81 -30.84
N GLU A 409 0.43 -14.86 -31.58
CA GLU A 409 -0.38 -16.08 -31.57
C GLU A 409 -0.30 -16.84 -30.24
N TYR A 410 0.79 -16.69 -29.48
CA TYR A 410 1.00 -17.38 -28.20
C TYR A 410 0.59 -16.55 -26.99
N MET A 411 0.27 -15.28 -27.19
CA MET A 411 0.03 -14.30 -26.11
C MET A 411 -1.45 -14.25 -25.67
N GLN A 412 -2.18 -15.32 -25.86
CA GLN A 412 -3.50 -15.48 -25.25
C GLN A 412 -3.32 -15.76 -23.74
N PRO A 413 -4.26 -15.34 -22.86
CA PRO A 413 -4.20 -15.65 -21.44
C PRO A 413 -4.05 -17.15 -21.14
N TYR A 414 -4.67 -17.99 -21.97
CA TYR A 414 -4.49 -19.44 -21.99
C TYR A 414 -4.15 -19.92 -23.39
N TYR A 415 -3.12 -20.76 -23.51
CA TYR A 415 -2.68 -21.34 -24.79
C TYR A 415 -2.10 -22.74 -24.61
N GLU A 416 -2.27 -23.64 -25.57
CA GLU A 416 -1.75 -25.02 -25.55
C GLU A 416 -0.74 -25.26 -26.67
N VAL A 417 0.37 -25.94 -26.34
CA VAL A 417 1.34 -26.48 -27.30
C VAL A 417 1.57 -27.94 -26.97
N GLY A 418 1.01 -28.85 -27.81
CA GLY A 418 1.09 -30.29 -27.57
C GLY A 418 0.44 -30.69 -26.24
N ASN A 419 1.24 -31.20 -25.30
CA ASN A 419 0.78 -31.58 -23.96
C ASN A 419 1.12 -30.53 -22.88
N THR A 420 1.44 -29.30 -23.26
CA THR A 420 1.81 -28.21 -22.37
C THR A 420 0.80 -27.07 -22.46
N ALA A 421 0.20 -26.70 -21.33
CA ALA A 421 -0.65 -25.53 -21.18
C ALA A 421 0.16 -24.33 -20.64
N TYR A 422 -0.06 -23.17 -21.22
CA TYR A 422 0.50 -21.88 -20.81
C TYR A 422 -0.60 -21.00 -20.26
N VAL A 423 -0.43 -20.50 -19.04
CA VAL A 423 -1.31 -19.56 -18.38
C VAL A 423 -0.52 -18.28 -18.14
N THR A 424 -0.83 -17.23 -18.90
CA THR A 424 -0.13 -15.95 -18.85
C THR A 424 -0.90 -15.00 -17.93
N LEU A 425 -0.29 -14.61 -16.83
CA LEU A 425 -0.88 -13.79 -15.80
C LEU A 425 0.03 -12.58 -15.50
N ASP A 426 -0.35 -11.40 -16.01
CA ASP A 426 0.46 -10.17 -15.88
C ASP A 426 0.19 -9.36 -14.62
N THR A 427 -0.92 -9.63 -13.93
CA THR A 427 -1.23 -9.03 -12.63
C THR A 427 -2.11 -9.97 -11.82
N PHE A 428 -1.93 -9.96 -10.51
CA PHE A 428 -2.87 -10.61 -9.59
C PHE A 428 -4.01 -9.65 -9.29
N PHE A 429 -5.15 -9.87 -9.92
CA PHE A 429 -6.33 -9.04 -9.73
C PHE A 429 -7.58 -9.90 -9.56
N MET A 430 -8.40 -9.52 -8.60
CA MET A 430 -9.77 -9.95 -8.45
C MET A 430 -10.64 -8.77 -8.05
N ASN A 431 -11.85 -8.73 -8.54
CA ASN A 431 -12.79 -7.66 -8.21
C ASN A 431 -13.62 -8.06 -6.98
N PRO A 432 -13.44 -7.40 -5.82
CA PRO A 432 -14.17 -7.76 -4.60
C PRO A 432 -15.69 -7.49 -4.68
N ALA A 433 -16.14 -6.72 -5.67
CA ALA A 433 -17.58 -6.46 -5.88
C ALA A 433 -18.29 -7.57 -6.68
N ILE A 434 -17.56 -8.59 -7.17
CA ILE A 434 -18.13 -9.67 -7.97
C ILE A 434 -18.39 -10.89 -7.08
N ASP A 435 -19.61 -11.40 -7.12
CA ASP A 435 -19.93 -12.75 -6.67
C ASP A 435 -19.56 -13.75 -7.78
N TYR A 436 -18.36 -14.34 -7.66
CA TYR A 436 -17.83 -15.27 -8.67
C TYR A 436 -18.64 -16.56 -8.79
N TYR A 437 -19.29 -17.03 -7.73
CA TYR A 437 -20.21 -18.17 -7.82
C TYR A 437 -21.41 -17.87 -8.69
N ALA A 438 -22.09 -16.76 -8.39
CA ALA A 438 -23.25 -16.34 -9.16
C ALA A 438 -22.89 -15.98 -10.62
N ALA A 439 -21.71 -15.41 -10.84
CA ALA A 439 -21.22 -15.07 -12.17
C ALA A 439 -20.89 -16.34 -13.00
N ALA A 440 -20.28 -17.35 -12.38
CA ALA A 440 -19.97 -18.63 -13.02
C ALA A 440 -21.24 -19.40 -13.41
N GLU A 441 -22.24 -19.47 -12.52
CA GLU A 441 -23.53 -20.11 -12.81
C GLU A 441 -24.26 -19.48 -14.01
N LYS A 442 -24.12 -18.17 -14.20
CA LYS A 442 -24.74 -17.42 -15.31
C LYS A 442 -23.88 -17.39 -16.57
N GLY A 443 -22.61 -17.78 -16.49
CA GLY A 443 -21.64 -17.60 -17.58
C GLY A 443 -21.26 -16.13 -17.80
N GLU A 444 -21.26 -15.32 -16.75
CA GLU A 444 -21.00 -13.87 -16.73
C GLU A 444 -19.68 -13.51 -16.01
N LEU A 445 -18.76 -14.45 -15.90
CA LEU A 445 -17.44 -14.17 -15.32
C LEU A 445 -16.72 -13.04 -16.09
N PRO A 446 -15.91 -12.23 -15.43
CA PRO A 446 -15.06 -11.23 -16.09
C PRO A 446 -14.19 -11.81 -17.20
N ASP A 447 -13.66 -10.93 -18.05
CA ASP A 447 -12.71 -11.32 -19.08
C ASP A 447 -11.45 -11.95 -18.45
N PRO A 448 -11.08 -13.19 -18.81
CA PRO A 448 -9.89 -13.86 -18.32
C PRO A 448 -8.57 -13.09 -18.52
N SER A 449 -8.53 -12.13 -19.44
CA SER A 449 -7.34 -11.28 -19.64
C SER A 449 -7.16 -10.23 -18.55
N THR A 450 -8.18 -9.96 -17.74
CA THR A 450 -8.21 -8.87 -16.75
C THR A 450 -8.50 -9.33 -15.32
N ASP A 451 -8.82 -10.61 -15.13
CA ASP A 451 -9.25 -11.14 -13.83
C ASP A 451 -8.63 -12.52 -13.57
N THR A 452 -7.94 -12.67 -12.45
CA THR A 452 -7.20 -13.89 -12.09
C THR A 452 -8.13 -15.08 -11.85
N ILE A 453 -9.27 -14.85 -11.17
CA ILE A 453 -10.21 -15.94 -10.85
C ILE A 453 -10.79 -16.50 -12.14
N SER A 454 -11.25 -15.63 -13.03
CA SER A 454 -11.81 -16.00 -14.33
C SER A 454 -10.80 -16.73 -15.22
N LEU A 455 -9.54 -16.28 -15.23
CA LEU A 455 -8.47 -16.93 -15.99
C LEU A 455 -8.19 -18.34 -15.47
N ILE A 456 -8.00 -18.47 -14.15
CA ILE A 456 -7.69 -19.76 -13.53
C ILE A 456 -8.87 -20.72 -13.65
N TYR A 457 -10.10 -20.26 -13.44
CA TYR A 457 -11.31 -21.06 -13.66
C TYR A 457 -11.38 -21.60 -15.09
N TYR A 458 -11.19 -20.73 -16.08
CA TYR A 458 -11.16 -21.13 -17.48
C TYR A 458 -10.02 -22.12 -17.79
N ALA A 459 -8.80 -21.82 -17.35
CA ALA A 459 -7.64 -22.67 -17.56
C ALA A 459 -7.83 -24.04 -16.89
N HIS A 460 -8.37 -24.07 -15.69
CA HIS A 460 -8.67 -25.30 -14.97
C HIS A 460 -9.65 -26.19 -15.75
N GLN A 461 -10.74 -25.63 -16.28
CA GLN A 461 -11.69 -26.35 -17.10
C GLN A 461 -11.05 -26.94 -18.38
N GLN A 462 -10.17 -26.15 -19.03
CA GLN A 462 -9.46 -26.62 -20.23
C GLN A 462 -8.47 -27.75 -19.92
N ILE A 463 -7.71 -27.61 -18.83
CA ILE A 463 -6.69 -28.58 -18.41
C ILE A 463 -7.33 -29.89 -17.94
N THR A 464 -8.44 -29.83 -17.23
CA THR A 464 -9.11 -31.02 -16.64
C THR A 464 -10.21 -31.63 -17.48
N ARG A 465 -10.46 -31.15 -18.72
CA ARG A 465 -11.45 -31.73 -19.62
C ARG A 465 -11.16 -33.21 -19.93
N GLU A 466 -12.17 -33.99 -20.20
CA GLU A 466 -12.11 -35.46 -20.36
C GLU A 466 -11.02 -35.92 -21.36
N ASP A 467 -10.89 -35.22 -22.50
CA ASP A 467 -9.92 -35.55 -23.56
C ASP A 467 -8.66 -34.67 -23.49
N SER A 468 -8.31 -34.13 -22.33
CA SER A 468 -7.16 -33.24 -22.18
C SER A 468 -5.84 -33.96 -22.46
N PRO A 469 -5.01 -33.45 -23.37
CA PRO A 469 -3.65 -33.98 -23.56
C PRO A 469 -2.65 -33.41 -22.56
N ILE A 470 -3.07 -32.50 -21.66
CA ILE A 470 -2.16 -31.69 -20.84
C ILE A 470 -1.53 -32.54 -19.75
N GLU A 471 -0.21 -32.54 -19.74
CA GLU A 471 0.65 -33.13 -18.69
C GLU A 471 1.51 -32.07 -17.99
N ASN A 472 1.73 -30.92 -18.65
CA ASN A 472 2.57 -29.83 -18.19
C ASN A 472 1.76 -28.55 -18.13
N VAL A 473 1.93 -27.78 -17.05
CA VAL A 473 1.34 -26.45 -16.91
C VAL A 473 2.45 -25.44 -16.59
N VAL A 474 2.50 -24.37 -17.37
CA VAL A 474 3.41 -23.23 -17.17
C VAL A 474 2.61 -22.02 -16.77
N LEU A 475 2.80 -21.53 -15.56
CA LEU A 475 2.34 -20.21 -15.13
C LEU A 475 3.38 -19.18 -15.55
N ASP A 476 3.03 -18.31 -16.49
CA ASP A 476 3.91 -17.23 -16.95
C ASP A 476 3.66 -15.97 -16.13
N LEU A 477 4.59 -15.69 -15.20
CA LEU A 477 4.63 -14.50 -14.38
C LEU A 477 5.73 -13.52 -14.83
N SER A 478 6.29 -13.70 -16.02
CA SER A 478 7.47 -12.93 -16.48
C SER A 478 7.25 -11.42 -16.56
N LEU A 479 6.00 -10.95 -16.65
CA LEU A 479 5.63 -9.54 -16.58
C LEU A 479 4.72 -9.19 -15.38
N ASN A 480 4.60 -10.09 -14.41
CA ASN A 480 3.70 -9.90 -13.28
C ASN A 480 4.37 -9.07 -12.17
N GLU A 481 4.00 -7.82 -12.04
CA GLU A 481 4.48 -6.94 -10.96
C GLU A 481 3.71 -7.07 -9.63
N GLY A 482 2.91 -8.11 -9.49
CA GLY A 482 2.16 -8.36 -8.27
C GLY A 482 0.68 -8.05 -8.40
N GLY A 483 0.11 -7.48 -7.34
CA GLY A 483 -1.30 -7.17 -7.24
C GLY A 483 -1.92 -7.62 -5.92
N THR A 484 -3.19 -8.06 -5.94
CA THR A 484 -3.92 -8.39 -4.72
C THR A 484 -3.51 -9.74 -4.13
N ALA A 485 -3.28 -9.77 -2.83
CA ALA A 485 -2.87 -10.97 -2.11
C ALA A 485 -3.88 -12.14 -2.23
N PRO A 486 -5.21 -11.92 -2.14
CA PRO A 486 -6.18 -13.00 -2.34
C PRO A 486 -6.07 -13.71 -3.69
N ALA A 487 -5.81 -12.98 -4.78
CA ALA A 487 -5.62 -13.56 -6.11
C ALA A 487 -4.35 -14.43 -6.18
N ALA A 488 -3.27 -14.00 -5.50
CA ALA A 488 -2.05 -14.80 -5.37
C ALA A 488 -2.31 -16.07 -4.54
N PHE A 489 -3.06 -15.99 -3.43
CA PHE A 489 -3.41 -17.15 -2.60
C PHE A 489 -4.31 -18.13 -3.35
N TRP A 490 -5.24 -17.63 -4.16
CA TRP A 490 -6.04 -18.44 -5.07
C TRP A 490 -5.15 -19.24 -6.03
N THR A 491 -4.18 -18.59 -6.66
CA THR A 491 -3.22 -19.20 -7.57
C THR A 491 -2.37 -20.27 -6.87
N LEU A 492 -1.91 -20.01 -5.66
CA LEU A 492 -1.19 -21.00 -4.85
C LEU A 492 -2.07 -22.21 -4.51
N GLY A 493 -3.33 -21.98 -4.11
CA GLY A 493 -4.30 -23.04 -3.84
C GLY A 493 -4.52 -23.93 -5.07
N TRP A 494 -4.67 -23.35 -6.24
CA TRP A 494 -4.82 -24.07 -7.50
C TRP A 494 -3.62 -24.99 -7.82
N PHE A 495 -2.38 -24.46 -7.66
CA PHE A 495 -1.17 -25.22 -7.96
C PHE A 495 -0.83 -26.25 -6.88
N LEU A 496 -0.97 -25.90 -5.61
CA LEU A 496 -0.43 -26.68 -4.48
C LEU A 496 -1.51 -27.43 -3.68
N GLY A 497 -2.78 -27.06 -3.84
CA GLY A 497 -3.89 -27.52 -3.02
C GLY A 497 -4.08 -26.64 -1.78
N ASP A 498 -3.12 -26.61 -0.86
CA ASP A 498 -3.14 -25.69 0.27
C ASP A 498 -2.08 -24.58 0.06
N ALA A 499 -2.50 -23.32 0.11
CA ALA A 499 -1.61 -22.16 0.06
C ALA A 499 -1.28 -21.73 1.49
N GLN A 500 -0.03 -21.90 1.92
CA GLN A 500 0.44 -21.41 3.21
C GLN A 500 1.19 -20.10 3.02
N VAL A 501 0.73 -19.06 3.71
CA VAL A 501 1.32 -17.71 3.71
C VAL A 501 1.60 -17.28 5.13
N SER A 502 2.70 -16.61 5.34
CA SER A 502 3.10 -16.05 6.62
C SER A 502 3.26 -14.54 6.51
N VAL A 503 2.77 -13.82 7.49
CA VAL A 503 2.86 -12.36 7.60
C VAL A 503 3.55 -12.01 8.90
N SER A 504 4.45 -11.04 8.88
CA SER A 504 5.06 -10.47 10.09
C SER A 504 4.97 -8.94 10.04
N HIS A 505 4.78 -8.31 11.20
CA HIS A 505 4.80 -6.85 11.34
C HIS A 505 6.11 -6.42 12.00
N THR A 506 6.95 -5.69 11.28
CA THR A 506 8.33 -5.38 11.70
C THR A 506 8.40 -4.54 12.98
N ALA A 507 7.48 -3.58 13.14
CA ALA A 507 7.48 -2.68 14.30
C ALA A 507 6.94 -3.32 15.59
N THR A 508 6.01 -4.31 15.49
CA THR A 508 5.35 -4.90 16.66
C THR A 508 5.80 -6.31 16.98
N GLY A 509 6.47 -6.97 16.03
CA GLY A 509 6.84 -8.37 16.11
C GLY A 509 5.64 -9.34 16.06
N ALA A 510 4.47 -8.86 15.64
CA ALA A 510 3.31 -9.70 15.39
C ALA A 510 3.55 -10.63 14.20
N GLU A 511 3.00 -11.83 14.25
CA GLU A 511 3.13 -12.83 13.18
C GLU A 511 1.84 -13.62 13.02
N ALA A 512 1.51 -13.95 11.76
CA ALA A 512 0.49 -14.92 11.45
C ALA A 512 0.96 -15.87 10.34
N THR A 513 0.56 -17.14 10.42
CA THR A 513 0.72 -18.11 9.34
C THR A 513 -0.64 -18.70 9.07
N ILE A 514 -1.13 -18.54 7.86
CA ILE A 514 -2.48 -18.88 7.46
C ILE A 514 -2.40 -19.81 6.25
N ALA A 515 -3.14 -20.91 6.27
CA ALA A 515 -3.30 -21.79 5.12
C ALA A 515 -4.70 -21.62 4.51
N TYR A 516 -4.74 -21.47 3.20
CA TYR A 516 -5.96 -21.29 2.42
C TYR A 516 -6.14 -22.44 1.43
N ARG A 517 -7.40 -22.82 1.18
CA ARG A 517 -7.82 -23.62 0.04
C ARG A 517 -8.67 -22.75 -0.88
N ALA A 518 -8.44 -22.88 -2.18
CA ALA A 518 -9.24 -22.25 -3.21
C ALA A 518 -10.31 -23.20 -3.72
N ASP A 519 -11.54 -22.72 -3.91
CA ASP A 519 -12.60 -23.42 -4.64
C ASP A 519 -12.51 -23.03 -6.12
N VAL A 520 -11.58 -23.66 -6.82
CA VAL A 520 -11.18 -23.25 -8.19
C VAL A 520 -12.25 -23.58 -9.22
N ASN A 521 -12.99 -24.66 -9.02
CA ASN A 521 -14.08 -25.07 -9.90
C ASN A 521 -15.42 -24.38 -9.59
N LEU A 522 -15.46 -23.59 -8.50
CA LEU A 522 -16.60 -22.82 -8.02
C LEU A 522 -17.85 -23.69 -7.73
N ASP A 523 -17.65 -24.90 -7.16
CA ASP A 523 -18.72 -25.82 -6.80
C ASP A 523 -19.08 -25.84 -5.31
N HIS A 524 -18.54 -24.90 -4.52
CA HIS A 524 -18.68 -24.77 -3.06
C HIS A 524 -18.05 -25.94 -2.26
N GLN A 525 -17.15 -26.70 -2.88
CA GLN A 525 -16.40 -27.75 -2.22
C GLN A 525 -14.91 -27.43 -2.34
N TYR A 526 -14.13 -27.81 -1.33
CA TYR A 526 -12.68 -27.60 -1.30
C TYR A 526 -12.00 -28.95 -1.31
N ASP A 527 -11.89 -29.55 -2.49
CA ASP A 527 -11.42 -30.91 -2.64
C ASP A 527 -10.28 -31.05 -3.69
N GLU A 528 -9.91 -32.29 -4.03
CA GLU A 528 -8.83 -32.55 -5.00
C GLU A 528 -9.16 -32.10 -6.43
N LYS A 529 -10.41 -31.77 -6.72
CA LYS A 529 -10.81 -31.27 -8.04
C LYS A 529 -10.46 -29.80 -8.25
N ASP A 530 -10.11 -29.10 -7.20
CA ASP A 530 -9.69 -27.69 -7.27
C ASP A 530 -8.23 -27.51 -7.64
N THR A 531 -7.45 -28.56 -7.68
CA THR A 531 -6.01 -28.47 -7.86
C THR A 531 -5.51 -29.20 -9.09
N ILE A 532 -4.42 -28.69 -9.66
CA ILE A 532 -3.65 -29.35 -10.74
C ILE A 532 -2.33 -29.95 -10.22
N SER A 533 -2.20 -30.14 -8.92
CA SER A 533 -0.97 -30.58 -8.26
C SER A 533 -0.44 -31.95 -8.69
N SER A 534 -1.24 -32.74 -9.39
CA SER A 534 -0.86 -34.04 -9.99
C SER A 534 -0.11 -33.93 -11.32
N LEU A 535 -0.07 -32.75 -11.92
CA LEU A 535 0.61 -32.49 -13.20
C LEU A 535 2.06 -32.05 -12.99
N ASN A 536 2.84 -31.94 -14.06
CA ASN A 536 4.15 -31.32 -14.01
C ASN A 536 4.00 -29.81 -14.07
N LEU A 537 4.44 -29.14 -13.02
CA LEU A 537 4.19 -27.73 -12.81
C LEU A 537 5.45 -26.90 -13.00
N TYR A 538 5.33 -25.82 -13.73
CA TYR A 538 6.39 -24.87 -14.03
C TYR A 538 5.91 -23.44 -13.79
N CYS A 539 6.84 -22.55 -13.45
CA CYS A 539 6.59 -21.12 -13.34
C CYS A 539 7.70 -20.34 -14.06
N LEU A 540 7.32 -19.52 -15.03
CA LEU A 540 8.25 -18.66 -15.78
C LEU A 540 8.37 -17.31 -15.09
N THR A 541 9.60 -16.93 -14.72
CA THR A 541 9.90 -15.74 -13.92
C THR A 541 10.92 -14.82 -14.59
N SER A 542 10.88 -13.55 -14.25
CA SER A 542 11.86 -12.53 -14.64
C SER A 542 12.07 -11.50 -13.53
N PRO A 543 13.00 -10.53 -13.66
CA PRO A 543 13.11 -9.42 -12.71
C PRO A 543 11.87 -8.53 -12.60
N ARG A 544 10.92 -8.67 -13.54
CA ARG A 544 9.60 -8.03 -13.46
C ARG A 544 8.58 -8.82 -12.61
N SER A 545 8.89 -10.06 -12.25
CA SER A 545 8.08 -10.83 -11.31
C SER A 545 8.31 -10.26 -9.91
N PHE A 546 7.46 -9.32 -9.49
CA PHE A 546 7.67 -8.48 -8.32
C PHE A 546 6.49 -8.58 -7.34
N SER A 547 6.67 -8.28 -6.04
CA SER A 547 5.59 -8.29 -5.04
C SER A 547 4.88 -9.66 -4.98
N CYS A 548 3.56 -9.77 -5.17
CA CYS A 548 2.86 -11.06 -5.30
C CYS A 548 3.42 -11.91 -6.46
N GLY A 549 3.93 -11.28 -7.53
CA GLY A 549 4.64 -11.96 -8.63
C GLY A 549 5.98 -12.59 -8.20
N ASN A 550 6.55 -12.17 -7.09
CA ASN A 550 7.70 -12.76 -6.44
C ASN A 550 7.31 -13.75 -5.33
N LEU A 551 6.27 -13.45 -4.55
CA LEU A 551 5.79 -14.32 -3.46
C LEU A 551 5.38 -15.70 -3.98
N VAL A 552 4.64 -15.76 -5.09
CA VAL A 552 4.16 -17.03 -5.67
C VAL A 552 5.32 -17.93 -6.10
N PRO A 553 6.32 -17.49 -6.87
CA PRO A 553 7.52 -18.29 -7.16
C PRO A 553 8.29 -18.73 -5.92
N TRP A 554 8.42 -17.90 -4.90
CA TRP A 554 9.06 -18.28 -3.65
C TRP A 554 8.30 -19.37 -2.90
N ALA A 555 6.96 -19.28 -2.85
CA ALA A 555 6.11 -20.33 -2.27
C ALA A 555 6.25 -21.65 -3.05
N PHE A 556 6.29 -21.60 -4.37
CA PHE A 556 6.54 -22.76 -5.24
C PHE A 556 7.90 -23.41 -4.97
N LYS A 557 8.94 -22.59 -4.85
CA LYS A 557 10.29 -23.06 -4.55
C LYS A 557 10.39 -23.68 -3.14
N ALA A 558 9.69 -23.12 -2.17
CA ALA A 558 9.64 -23.66 -0.81
C ALA A 558 8.91 -25.00 -0.74
N ASP A 559 7.84 -25.18 -1.51
CA ASP A 559 7.09 -26.42 -1.65
C ASP A 559 7.87 -27.50 -2.41
N GLY A 560 8.55 -27.12 -3.49
CA GLY A 560 9.45 -27.97 -4.28
C GLY A 560 8.76 -28.80 -5.38
N ARG A 561 7.45 -28.67 -5.58
CA ARG A 561 6.70 -29.38 -6.68
C ARG A 561 6.70 -28.61 -7.99
N VAL A 562 6.95 -27.31 -7.97
CA VAL A 562 6.94 -26.44 -9.15
C VAL A 562 8.37 -26.09 -9.54
N THR A 563 8.74 -26.28 -10.79
CA THR A 563 10.05 -25.93 -11.33
C THR A 563 10.03 -24.47 -11.81
N LEU A 564 10.89 -23.64 -11.25
CA LEU A 564 11.05 -22.24 -11.68
C LEU A 564 11.94 -22.16 -12.92
N LEU A 565 11.45 -21.51 -13.97
CA LEU A 565 12.14 -21.27 -15.24
C LEU A 565 12.40 -19.77 -15.43
N GLY A 566 13.48 -19.41 -16.09
CA GLY A 566 13.70 -18.02 -16.55
C GLY A 566 14.82 -17.30 -15.84
N ARG A 567 14.51 -16.24 -15.08
CA ARG A 567 15.44 -15.35 -14.37
C ARG A 567 15.01 -15.15 -12.94
N VAL A 568 15.95 -14.62 -12.14
CA VAL A 568 15.67 -14.19 -10.75
C VAL A 568 14.51 -13.21 -10.74
N THR A 569 13.58 -13.39 -9.82
CA THR A 569 12.46 -12.47 -9.61
C THR A 569 12.90 -11.13 -9.03
N GLY A 570 12.03 -10.13 -9.09
CA GLY A 570 12.37 -8.74 -8.71
C GLY A 570 12.31 -8.44 -7.21
N GLY A 571 11.93 -9.41 -6.35
CA GLY A 571 11.80 -9.15 -4.92
C GLY A 571 10.46 -8.52 -4.52
N GLY A 572 10.47 -7.74 -3.43
CA GLY A 572 9.28 -7.06 -2.90
C GLY A 572 8.50 -7.92 -1.91
N SER A 573 8.93 -7.92 -0.64
CA SER A 573 8.32 -8.72 0.44
C SER A 573 7.29 -7.97 1.27
N CYS A 574 7.21 -6.65 1.16
CA CYS A 574 6.36 -5.81 1.99
C CYS A 574 4.97 -5.61 1.36
N SER A 575 3.94 -5.49 2.19
CA SER A 575 2.72 -4.82 1.78
C SER A 575 2.99 -3.33 1.58
N VAL A 576 2.24 -2.70 0.69
CA VAL A 576 2.33 -1.26 0.48
C VAL A 576 1.67 -0.52 1.64
N ASN A 577 2.31 0.53 2.14
CA ASN A 577 1.74 1.47 3.09
C ASN A 577 1.77 2.88 2.51
N TYR A 578 0.63 3.57 2.55
CA TYR A 578 0.54 4.97 2.12
C TYR A 578 0.65 5.89 3.31
N MET A 579 1.44 6.94 3.15
CA MET A 579 1.68 7.96 4.16
C MET A 579 1.35 9.33 3.60
N THR A 580 1.02 10.27 4.49
CA THR A 580 0.79 11.66 4.13
C THR A 580 1.48 12.55 5.16
N THR A 581 2.37 13.41 4.72
CA THR A 581 3.06 14.36 5.60
C THR A 581 2.10 15.41 6.16
N ALA A 582 2.49 16.07 7.23
CA ALA A 582 1.72 17.15 7.83
C ALA A 582 1.44 18.33 6.88
N TRP A 583 2.23 18.50 5.83
CA TRP A 583 2.03 19.52 4.80
C TRP A 583 1.37 18.96 3.52
N GLY A 584 0.83 17.72 3.60
CA GLY A 584 -0.05 17.13 2.60
C GLY A 584 0.60 16.39 1.44
N THR A 585 1.92 16.18 1.45
CA THR A 585 2.60 15.34 0.48
C THR A 585 2.29 13.88 0.76
N SER A 586 1.76 13.17 -0.21
CA SER A 586 1.51 11.73 -0.07
C SER A 586 2.57 10.91 -0.80
N HIS A 587 2.97 9.82 -0.16
CA HIS A 587 3.95 8.87 -0.71
C HIS A 587 3.60 7.43 -0.30
N GLN A 588 4.17 6.49 -1.02
CA GLN A 588 4.02 5.07 -0.80
C GLN A 588 5.33 4.50 -0.25
N LEU A 589 5.26 3.54 0.64
CA LEU A 589 6.40 2.84 1.23
C LEU A 589 6.24 1.33 1.15
N SER A 590 7.36 0.62 1.13
CA SER A 590 7.44 -0.76 1.58
C SER A 590 7.05 -0.81 3.05
N GLY A 591 5.80 -1.22 3.34
CA GLY A 591 5.19 -1.11 4.66
C GLY A 591 5.71 -2.13 5.69
N PRO A 592 5.26 -2.02 6.94
CA PRO A 592 5.75 -2.83 8.05
C PRO A 592 5.27 -4.29 8.00
N MET A 593 4.25 -4.60 7.22
CA MET A 593 3.79 -5.98 7.03
C MET A 593 4.60 -6.67 5.94
N ARG A 594 5.43 -7.62 6.31
CA ARG A 594 6.21 -8.46 5.39
C ARG A 594 5.48 -9.76 5.14
N ILE A 595 5.28 -10.09 3.87
CA ILE A 595 4.59 -11.29 3.40
C ILE A 595 5.65 -12.31 2.98
N SER A 596 5.53 -13.54 3.47
CA SER A 596 6.49 -14.61 3.24
C SER A 596 5.87 -16.00 3.52
N PHE A 597 6.70 -16.92 3.91
CA PHE A 597 6.33 -18.22 4.45
C PHE A 597 7.30 -18.61 5.59
N MET A 598 6.88 -19.57 6.42
CA MET A 598 7.73 -20.12 7.47
C MET A 598 8.60 -21.25 6.89
N LYS A 599 9.91 -21.18 7.12
CA LYS A 599 10.86 -22.24 6.79
C LYS A 599 11.70 -22.57 8.01
N ASN A 600 11.69 -23.85 8.44
CA ASN A 600 12.43 -24.31 9.61
C ASN A 600 12.09 -23.53 10.91
N GLY A 601 10.86 -23.06 11.05
CA GLY A 601 10.40 -22.33 12.24
C GLY A 601 10.80 -20.84 12.29
N ALA A 602 11.30 -20.28 11.18
CA ALA A 602 11.62 -18.87 11.04
C ALA A 602 11.00 -18.30 9.78
N TYR A 603 10.72 -16.99 9.77
CA TYR A 603 10.32 -16.27 8.57
C TYR A 603 11.44 -16.30 7.54
N TYR A 604 11.09 -16.62 6.30
CA TYR A 604 12.02 -16.60 5.19
C TYR A 604 11.96 -15.24 4.49
N ASP A 605 13.11 -14.61 4.31
CA ASP A 605 13.17 -13.35 3.58
C ASP A 605 13.04 -13.61 2.08
N VAL A 606 11.98 -13.06 1.46
CA VAL A 606 11.71 -13.19 0.02
C VAL A 606 12.04 -11.91 -0.76
N ASP A 607 12.59 -10.90 -0.12
CA ASP A 607 12.87 -9.61 -0.74
C ASP A 607 13.97 -9.66 -1.80
N GLN A 608 14.91 -10.58 -1.66
CA GLN A 608 16.05 -10.75 -2.57
C GLN A 608 15.72 -11.39 -3.94
N GLY A 609 14.45 -11.76 -4.16
CA GLY A 609 14.04 -12.47 -5.35
C GLY A 609 14.33 -13.98 -5.33
N ALA A 610 13.53 -14.76 -6.08
CA ALA A 610 13.68 -16.20 -6.23
C ALA A 610 14.58 -16.55 -7.42
N GLU A 611 15.61 -17.33 -7.18
CA GLU A 611 16.44 -17.87 -8.26
C GLU A 611 15.68 -18.98 -9.00
N PRO A 612 15.67 -18.99 -10.36
CA PRO A 612 15.07 -20.08 -11.12
C PRO A 612 15.87 -21.38 -10.96
N ASP A 613 15.20 -22.53 -11.05
CA ASP A 613 15.82 -23.85 -11.08
C ASP A 613 16.46 -24.11 -12.45
N TYR A 614 15.87 -23.53 -13.49
CA TYR A 614 16.43 -23.56 -14.86
C TYR A 614 16.55 -22.14 -15.43
N PHE A 615 17.77 -21.72 -15.69
CA PHE A 615 18.10 -20.38 -16.16
C PHE A 615 17.96 -20.26 -17.68
N ILE A 616 17.00 -19.47 -18.16
CA ILE A 616 16.81 -19.17 -19.58
C ILE A 616 17.57 -17.90 -19.94
N ARG A 617 18.62 -18.03 -20.75
CA ARG A 617 19.51 -16.92 -21.11
C ARG A 617 18.90 -15.95 -22.12
N ASP A 618 18.17 -16.48 -23.10
CA ASP A 618 17.57 -15.71 -24.18
C ASP A 618 16.11 -15.45 -23.91
N TYR A 619 15.75 -14.20 -23.70
CA TYR A 619 14.37 -13.79 -23.44
C TYR A 619 13.38 -14.10 -24.57
N ARG A 620 13.83 -14.33 -25.80
CA ARG A 620 12.98 -14.79 -26.91
C ARG A 620 12.33 -16.14 -26.58
N ASN A 621 13.06 -17.02 -25.90
CA ASN A 621 12.55 -18.33 -25.48
C ASN A 621 11.48 -18.26 -24.39
N PHE A 622 11.21 -17.08 -23.81
CA PHE A 622 10.08 -16.90 -22.90
C PHE A 622 8.76 -16.94 -23.66
N TYR A 623 8.73 -16.36 -24.85
CA TYR A 623 7.49 -16.14 -25.60
C TYR A 623 7.37 -17.00 -26.86
N ASP A 624 8.45 -17.60 -27.37
CA ASP A 624 8.39 -18.73 -28.30
C ASP A 624 7.94 -20.00 -27.54
N ARG A 625 6.64 -20.22 -27.48
CA ARG A 625 6.04 -21.34 -26.73
C ARG A 625 6.49 -22.71 -27.26
N ASN A 626 6.85 -22.84 -28.55
CA ASN A 626 7.44 -24.09 -29.07
C ASN A 626 8.83 -24.32 -28.49
N ALA A 627 9.70 -23.31 -28.52
CA ALA A 627 11.05 -23.41 -27.95
C ALA A 627 11.00 -23.66 -26.43
N LEU A 628 10.08 -23.03 -25.71
CA LEU A 628 9.91 -23.26 -24.27
C LEU A 628 9.40 -24.68 -23.97
N THR A 629 8.49 -25.22 -24.80
CA THR A 629 8.01 -26.61 -24.70
C THR A 629 9.15 -27.62 -24.93
N GLU A 630 10.06 -27.36 -25.86
CA GLU A 630 11.25 -28.17 -26.08
C GLU A 630 12.19 -28.16 -24.85
N ILE A 631 12.41 -26.99 -24.24
CA ILE A 631 13.17 -26.86 -23.00
C ILE A 631 12.52 -27.71 -21.90
N ILE A 632 11.23 -27.55 -21.64
CA ILE A 632 10.49 -28.31 -20.62
C ILE A 632 10.60 -29.81 -20.86
N SER A 633 10.47 -30.24 -22.10
CA SER A 633 10.59 -31.67 -22.48
C SER A 633 11.99 -32.23 -22.21
N SER A 634 13.04 -31.39 -22.24
CA SER A 634 14.42 -31.78 -21.96
C SER A 634 14.75 -31.87 -20.47
N LEU A 635 13.90 -31.33 -19.59
CA LEU A 635 14.08 -31.35 -18.14
C LEU A 635 13.53 -32.61 -17.46
N ARG A 636 12.91 -33.49 -18.23
CA ARG A 636 12.33 -34.78 -17.76
C ARG A 636 13.30 -35.94 -17.75
#